data_44d8b468b665b16aa5d2bd642ab6164a
#
_entry.id   44d8b468b665b16aa5d2bd642ab6164a
#
_cell.length_a   1.000
_cell.length_b   1.000
_cell.length_c   1.000
_cell.angle_alpha   90.00
_cell.angle_beta   90.00
_cell.angle_gamma   90.00
#
_symmetry.space_group_name_H-M   'P 1'
#
loop_
_entity.id
_entity.type
_entity.pdbx_description
1 polymer ?
#
loop_
_entity_poly.entity_id
_entity_poly.type
_entity_poly.pdbx_seq_one_letter_code
_entity_poly.pdbx_strand_id
1 'polypeptide(L)'
;MTALFTLQPEAVGTIAADSKQAILEQLAQRFAAVYGLDPVLVLERIEEREKLGSTGFGRGVAIPHARIPDLGRPVAAFFRLEAPVAFDAADGMPVDMVFGLLSPEQAGAAHLHALAAISRMMRDDALHAALGEAPGAEALYALLVNGSDRDAA
;
A
#
# COMPACT_ATOMS: atom_id res chain seq x y z
N MET A 1 -17.89 -0.48 -14.02
CA MET A 1 -16.91 0.33 -13.28
C MET A 1 -15.52 -0.27 -13.42
N THR A 2 -14.53 0.55 -13.70
CA THR A 2 -13.16 0.10 -13.89
C THR A 2 -12.35 0.35 -12.61
N ALA A 3 -11.74 -0.70 -12.07
CA ALA A 3 -10.88 -0.56 -10.91
C ALA A 3 -9.58 0.15 -11.31
N LEU A 4 -9.11 1.06 -10.45
CA LEU A 4 -7.87 1.81 -10.68
C LEU A 4 -6.63 0.98 -10.38
N PHE A 5 -6.77 -0.08 -9.61
CA PHE A 5 -5.70 -1.03 -9.29
C PHE A 5 -6.29 -2.37 -8.93
N THR A 6 -5.47 -3.41 -9.02
CA THR A 6 -5.87 -4.76 -8.59
C THR A 6 -5.38 -4.98 -7.17
N LEU A 7 -6.26 -5.42 -6.28
CA LEU A 7 -5.91 -5.80 -4.92
C LEU A 7 -6.39 -7.24 -4.71
N GLN A 8 -5.46 -8.19 -4.71
CA GLN A 8 -5.77 -9.58 -4.46
C GLN A 8 -5.91 -9.84 -2.95
N PRO A 9 -6.82 -10.72 -2.53
CA PRO A 9 -6.96 -11.03 -1.10
C PRO A 9 -5.66 -11.48 -0.44
N GLU A 10 -4.83 -12.22 -1.17
CA GLU A 10 -3.55 -12.72 -0.67
C GLU A 10 -2.53 -11.60 -0.41
N ALA A 11 -2.78 -10.41 -0.94
CA ALA A 11 -1.91 -9.26 -0.73
C ALA A 11 -2.33 -8.40 0.47
N VAL A 12 -3.29 -8.87 1.26
CA VAL A 12 -3.81 -8.15 2.42
C VAL A 12 -3.55 -8.94 3.68
N GLY A 13 -3.01 -8.30 4.71
CA GLY A 13 -2.79 -9.00 5.97
C GLY A 13 -2.29 -8.10 7.08
N THR A 14 -2.09 -8.74 8.24
CA THR A 14 -1.48 -8.10 9.41
C THR A 14 -0.08 -8.66 9.57
N ILE A 15 0.90 -7.78 9.76
CA ILE A 15 2.30 -8.19 9.88
C ILE A 15 2.94 -7.56 11.12
N ALA A 16 4.02 -8.18 11.57
CA ALA A 16 4.91 -7.61 12.57
C ALA A 16 6.16 -7.12 11.85
N ALA A 17 6.61 -5.91 12.16
CA ALA A 17 7.85 -5.37 11.63
C ALA A 17 8.39 -4.37 12.65
N ASP A 18 9.71 -4.29 12.77
CA ASP A 18 10.35 -3.43 13.77
C ASP A 18 11.01 -2.20 13.17
N SER A 19 10.94 -2.03 11.86
CA SER A 19 11.57 -0.90 11.17
C SER A 19 10.90 -0.64 9.83
N LYS A 20 11.12 0.58 9.32
CA LYS A 20 10.70 0.96 7.97
C LYS A 20 11.27 -0.02 6.94
N GLN A 21 12.57 -0.34 7.05
CA GLN A 21 13.21 -1.24 6.11
C GLN A 21 12.56 -2.62 6.10
N ALA A 22 12.23 -3.16 7.28
CA ALA A 22 11.55 -4.45 7.38
C ALA A 22 10.18 -4.42 6.70
N ILE A 23 9.45 -3.30 6.81
CA ILE A 23 8.17 -3.12 6.13
C ILE A 23 8.35 -3.18 4.63
N LEU A 24 9.34 -2.44 4.10
CA LEU A 24 9.58 -2.40 2.65
C LEU A 24 9.98 -3.77 2.12
N GLU A 25 10.80 -4.50 2.87
CA GLU A 25 11.20 -5.85 2.48
C GLU A 25 10.02 -6.82 2.44
N GLN A 26 9.17 -6.78 3.46
CA GLN A 26 7.98 -7.64 3.49
C GLN A 26 7.00 -7.28 2.38
N LEU A 27 6.88 -5.99 2.09
CA LEU A 27 6.01 -5.51 1.02
C LEU A 27 6.50 -6.04 -0.34
N ALA A 28 7.81 -5.95 -0.61
CA ALA A 28 8.39 -6.46 -1.85
C ALA A 28 8.18 -7.96 -1.99
N GLN A 29 8.37 -8.72 -0.92
CA GLN A 29 8.13 -10.16 -0.92
C GLN A 29 6.67 -10.50 -1.22
N ARG A 30 5.74 -9.74 -0.64
CA ARG A 30 4.32 -9.98 -0.85
C ARG A 30 3.93 -9.67 -2.30
N PHE A 31 4.39 -8.56 -2.84
CA PHE A 31 4.16 -8.23 -4.25
C PHE A 31 4.69 -9.31 -5.17
N ALA A 32 5.90 -9.79 -4.91
CA ALA A 32 6.50 -10.83 -5.72
C ALA A 32 5.70 -12.12 -5.67
N ALA A 33 5.31 -12.54 -4.48
CA ALA A 33 4.59 -13.81 -4.29
C ALA A 33 3.19 -13.77 -4.90
N VAL A 34 2.48 -12.67 -4.74
CA VAL A 34 1.07 -12.57 -5.18
C VAL A 34 0.95 -12.28 -6.67
N TYR A 35 1.80 -11.39 -7.18
CA TYR A 35 1.68 -10.91 -8.56
C TYR A 35 2.76 -11.43 -9.51
N GLY A 36 3.60 -12.34 -9.04
CA GLY A 36 4.62 -12.97 -9.90
C GLY A 36 5.73 -12.03 -10.33
N LEU A 37 6.17 -11.14 -9.42
CA LEU A 37 7.20 -10.14 -9.71
C LEU A 37 8.54 -10.53 -9.10
N ASP A 38 9.61 -9.88 -9.57
CA ASP A 38 10.95 -10.05 -9.01
C ASP A 38 11.08 -9.26 -7.71
N PRO A 39 11.26 -9.92 -6.55
CA PRO A 39 11.31 -9.21 -5.27
C PRO A 39 12.49 -8.23 -5.16
N VAL A 40 13.62 -8.55 -5.79
CA VAL A 40 14.80 -7.68 -5.76
C VAL A 40 14.50 -6.37 -6.50
N LEU A 41 13.91 -6.48 -7.69
CA LEU A 41 13.56 -5.30 -8.48
C LEU A 41 12.49 -4.45 -7.77
N VAL A 42 11.47 -5.11 -7.22
CA VAL A 42 10.40 -4.39 -6.51
C VAL A 42 10.97 -3.61 -5.33
N LEU A 43 11.80 -4.25 -4.51
CA LEU A 43 12.41 -3.59 -3.36
C LEU A 43 13.26 -2.41 -3.79
N GLU A 44 14.10 -2.60 -4.81
CA GLU A 44 14.97 -1.55 -5.33
C GLU A 44 14.16 -0.32 -5.76
N ARG A 45 13.08 -0.53 -6.51
CA ARG A 45 12.25 0.58 -7.00
C ARG A 45 11.52 1.29 -5.88
N ILE A 46 11.00 0.56 -4.91
CA ILE A 46 10.34 1.14 -3.74
C ILE A 46 11.35 1.95 -2.92
N GLU A 47 12.55 1.41 -2.70
CA GLU A 47 13.59 2.11 -1.95
C GLU A 47 14.04 3.38 -2.65
N GLU A 48 14.18 3.36 -3.96
CA GLU A 48 14.53 4.55 -4.73
C GLU A 48 13.51 5.67 -4.50
N ARG A 49 12.22 5.32 -4.49
CA ARG A 49 11.17 6.31 -4.24
C ARG A 49 11.21 6.85 -2.82
N GLU A 50 11.43 6.00 -1.83
CA GLU A 50 11.49 6.42 -0.43
C GLU A 50 12.68 7.33 -0.15
N LYS A 51 13.78 7.18 -0.88
CA LYS A 51 14.95 8.05 -0.75
C LYS A 51 14.66 9.49 -1.16
N LEU A 52 13.68 9.71 -2.01
CA LEU A 52 13.28 11.05 -2.43
C LEU A 52 12.46 11.77 -1.35
N GLY A 53 11.94 11.03 -0.40
CA GLY A 53 11.12 11.52 0.69
C GLY A 53 10.14 10.45 1.13
N SER A 54 9.85 10.41 2.42
CA SER A 54 8.98 9.38 2.98
C SER A 54 7.58 9.44 2.37
N THR A 55 7.01 8.27 2.10
CA THR A 55 5.61 8.14 1.67
C THR A 55 4.65 8.03 2.87
N GLY A 56 5.15 8.18 4.09
CA GLY A 56 4.31 8.33 5.27
C GLY A 56 3.71 9.73 5.29
N PHE A 57 2.43 9.85 4.96
CA PHE A 57 1.83 11.17 4.79
C PHE A 57 1.13 11.68 6.06
N GLY A 58 1.19 10.92 7.14
CA GLY A 58 0.56 11.27 8.40
C GLY A 58 -0.66 10.40 8.68
N ARG A 59 -1.27 10.60 9.85
CA ARG A 59 -2.44 9.86 10.32
C ARG A 59 -2.21 8.35 10.45
N GLY A 60 -0.94 7.95 10.64
CA GLY A 60 -0.59 6.55 10.81
C GLY A 60 -0.52 5.76 9.51
N VAL A 61 -0.46 6.42 8.36
CA VAL A 61 -0.51 5.75 7.05
C VAL A 61 0.73 6.06 6.22
N ALA A 62 1.24 5.03 5.55
CA ALA A 62 2.27 5.19 4.52
C ALA A 62 1.79 4.53 3.22
N ILE A 63 2.16 5.13 2.09
CA ILE A 63 1.82 4.61 0.77
C ILE A 63 3.09 4.43 -0.07
N PRO A 64 3.91 3.40 0.23
CA PRO A 64 5.07 3.10 -0.60
C PRO A 64 4.61 2.77 -2.01
N HIS A 65 5.27 3.36 -3.02
CA HIS A 65 4.84 3.14 -4.40
C HIS A 65 6.02 3.24 -5.34
N ALA A 66 5.89 2.62 -6.51
CA ALA A 66 6.92 2.64 -7.53
C ALA A 66 6.34 2.26 -8.89
N ARG A 67 7.12 2.50 -9.94
CA ARG A 67 6.80 2.04 -11.29
C ARG A 67 7.68 0.85 -11.61
N ILE A 68 7.10 -0.18 -12.21
CA ILE A 68 7.77 -1.45 -12.48
C ILE A 68 7.69 -1.75 -13.99
N PRO A 69 8.82 -2.11 -14.63
CA PRO A 69 8.77 -2.52 -16.04
C PRO A 69 8.00 -3.83 -16.19
N ASP A 70 7.38 -4.00 -17.34
CA ASP A 70 6.65 -5.22 -17.74
C ASP A 70 5.41 -5.53 -16.89
N LEU A 71 4.98 -4.60 -16.06
CA LEU A 71 3.73 -4.74 -15.32
C LEU A 71 2.58 -4.28 -16.22
N GLY A 72 1.51 -5.08 -16.29
CA GLY A 72 0.40 -4.79 -17.20
C GLY A 72 -0.62 -3.78 -16.68
N ARG A 73 -0.75 -3.67 -15.35
CA ARG A 73 -1.71 -2.77 -14.72
C ARG A 73 -1.29 -2.50 -13.27
N PRO A 74 -1.81 -1.42 -12.64
CA PRO A 74 -1.48 -1.16 -11.24
C PRO A 74 -1.94 -2.29 -10.32
N VAL A 75 -1.07 -2.68 -9.40
CA VAL A 75 -1.36 -3.69 -8.39
C VAL A 75 -1.04 -3.14 -7.00
N ALA A 76 -1.77 -3.60 -6.00
CA ALA A 76 -1.64 -3.10 -4.64
C ALA A 76 -1.50 -4.21 -3.62
N ALA A 77 -0.98 -3.85 -2.45
CA ALA A 77 -0.90 -4.70 -1.28
C ALA A 77 -1.17 -3.84 -0.05
N PHE A 78 -1.76 -4.43 0.98
CA PHE A 78 -2.07 -3.70 2.20
C PHE A 78 -1.64 -4.49 3.42
N PHE A 79 -0.96 -3.79 4.34
CA PHE A 79 -0.59 -4.35 5.64
C PHE A 79 -1.13 -3.48 6.77
N ARG A 80 -1.78 -4.14 7.73
CA ARG A 80 -1.98 -3.55 9.05
C ARG A 80 -0.82 -4.03 9.92
N LEU A 81 -0.21 -3.12 10.69
CA LEU A 81 0.94 -3.49 11.54
C LEU A 81 0.45 -3.86 12.93
N GLU A 82 1.05 -4.90 13.53
CA GLU A 82 0.70 -5.31 14.90
C GLU A 82 1.02 -4.23 15.91
N ALA A 83 2.08 -3.45 15.65
CA ALA A 83 2.44 -2.29 16.46
C ALA A 83 2.89 -1.18 15.56
N PRO A 84 2.67 0.10 15.92
CA PRO A 84 3.12 1.22 15.08
C PRO A 84 4.64 1.24 14.91
N VAL A 85 5.09 1.65 13.73
CA VAL A 85 6.51 1.66 13.35
C VAL A 85 6.88 3.04 12.82
N ALA A 86 8.04 3.56 13.23
CA ALA A 86 8.56 4.81 12.71
C ALA A 86 8.82 4.69 11.20
N PHE A 87 8.32 5.64 10.43
CA PHE A 87 8.40 5.60 8.97
C PHE A 87 8.86 6.95 8.40
N ASP A 88 9.39 7.82 9.25
CA ASP A 88 9.76 9.20 8.86
C ASP A 88 8.58 9.94 8.25
N ALA A 89 7.39 9.72 8.78
CA ALA A 89 6.16 10.32 8.25
C ALA A 89 6.18 11.85 8.38
N ALA A 90 5.39 12.50 7.52
CA ALA A 90 5.33 13.96 7.46
C ALA A 90 4.97 14.60 8.79
N ASP A 91 4.14 13.96 9.60
CA ASP A 91 3.73 14.47 10.92
C ASP A 91 4.60 13.97 12.07
N GLY A 92 5.65 13.21 11.78
CA GLY A 92 6.54 12.65 12.79
C GLY A 92 5.98 11.49 13.61
N MET A 93 4.75 11.08 13.31
CA MET A 93 4.11 9.99 14.04
C MET A 93 4.39 8.64 13.40
N PRO A 94 4.38 7.55 14.19
CA PRO A 94 4.57 6.22 13.60
C PRO A 94 3.36 5.81 12.76
N VAL A 95 3.57 4.82 11.87
CA VAL A 95 2.50 4.29 11.02
C VAL A 95 2.04 2.94 11.54
N ASP A 96 0.76 2.65 11.34
CA ASP A 96 0.16 1.36 11.65
C ASP A 96 -0.50 0.72 10.43
N MET A 97 -0.56 1.44 9.32
CA MET A 97 -1.14 0.94 8.07
C MET A 97 -0.26 1.32 6.88
N VAL A 98 -0.06 0.36 5.99
CA VAL A 98 0.79 0.52 4.81
C VAL A 98 0.01 0.04 3.60
N PHE A 99 -0.18 0.93 2.63
CA PHE A 99 -0.87 0.61 1.38
C PHE A 99 0.13 0.75 0.24
N GLY A 100 0.66 -0.36 -0.26
CA GLY A 100 1.64 -0.34 -1.34
C GLY A 100 0.98 -0.30 -2.71
N LEU A 101 1.61 0.40 -3.65
CA LEU A 101 1.13 0.49 -5.03
C LEU A 101 2.29 0.35 -6.00
N LEU A 102 2.16 -0.58 -6.96
CA LEU A 102 3.08 -0.68 -8.08
C LEU A 102 2.31 -0.44 -9.35
N SER A 103 2.85 0.38 -10.24
CA SER A 103 2.21 0.72 -11.51
C SER A 103 3.14 0.39 -12.67
N PRO A 104 2.57 0.15 -13.88
CA PRO A 104 3.40 -0.01 -15.07
C PRO A 104 4.31 1.20 -15.26
N GLU A 105 5.52 0.97 -15.74
CA GLU A 105 6.48 2.04 -15.98
C GLU A 105 5.92 3.12 -16.90
N GLN A 106 5.05 2.73 -17.82
CA GLN A 106 4.45 3.64 -18.80
C GLN A 106 2.99 3.98 -18.48
N ALA A 107 2.60 3.87 -17.21
CA ALA A 107 1.20 4.07 -16.83
C ALA A 107 0.73 5.52 -17.00
N GLY A 108 1.63 6.50 -17.01
CA GLY A 108 1.24 7.90 -17.13
C GLY A 108 0.29 8.32 -16.02
N ALA A 109 -0.86 8.90 -16.40
CA ALA A 109 -1.85 9.40 -15.45
C ALA A 109 -2.50 8.31 -14.62
N ALA A 110 -2.52 7.06 -15.08
CA ALA A 110 -3.14 5.96 -14.34
C ALA A 110 -2.48 5.76 -12.97
N HIS A 111 -1.15 5.94 -12.90
CA HIS A 111 -0.43 5.85 -11.62
C HIS A 111 -0.92 6.92 -10.64
N LEU A 112 -1.06 8.16 -11.12
CA LEU A 112 -1.51 9.26 -10.27
C LEU A 112 -2.96 9.08 -9.81
N HIS A 113 -3.83 8.58 -10.71
CA HIS A 113 -5.23 8.31 -10.37
C HIS A 113 -5.35 7.24 -9.29
N ALA A 114 -4.60 6.14 -9.43
CA ALA A 114 -4.59 5.08 -8.43
C ALA A 114 -4.07 5.58 -7.08
N LEU A 115 -2.97 6.33 -7.10
CA LEU A 115 -2.37 6.87 -5.89
C LEU A 115 -3.32 7.84 -5.18
N ALA A 116 -4.01 8.70 -5.95
CA ALA A 116 -4.98 9.63 -5.38
C ALA A 116 -6.15 8.90 -4.74
N ALA A 117 -6.65 7.84 -5.37
CA ALA A 117 -7.75 7.05 -4.82
C ALA A 117 -7.35 6.38 -3.49
N ILE A 118 -6.15 5.80 -3.43
CA ILE A 118 -5.64 5.20 -2.21
C ILE A 118 -5.49 6.25 -1.11
N SER A 119 -4.95 7.41 -1.46
CA SER A 119 -4.78 8.52 -0.51
C SER A 119 -6.12 8.95 0.08
N ARG A 120 -7.15 9.10 -0.76
CA ARG A 120 -8.50 9.46 -0.28
C ARG A 120 -9.06 8.42 0.68
N MET A 121 -8.92 7.13 0.33
CA MET A 121 -9.37 6.05 1.21
C MET A 121 -8.70 6.11 2.57
N MET A 122 -7.39 6.27 2.56
CA MET A 122 -6.61 6.22 3.80
C MET A 122 -6.78 7.46 4.66
N ARG A 123 -7.36 8.54 4.12
CA ARG A 123 -7.70 9.74 4.89
C ARG A 123 -9.09 9.66 5.53
N ASP A 124 -9.86 8.64 5.20
CA ASP A 124 -11.19 8.45 5.77
C ASP A 124 -11.03 7.88 7.19
N ASP A 125 -11.35 8.69 8.20
CA ASP A 125 -11.18 8.30 9.58
C ASP A 125 -12.05 7.09 9.97
N ALA A 126 -13.26 7.01 9.42
CA ALA A 126 -14.15 5.87 9.69
C ALA A 126 -13.56 4.57 9.13
N LEU A 127 -13.00 4.62 7.94
CA LEU A 127 -12.36 3.46 7.34
C LEU A 127 -11.10 3.05 8.14
N HIS A 128 -10.29 4.02 8.54
CA HIS A 128 -9.09 3.75 9.33
C HIS A 128 -9.46 3.04 10.64
N ALA A 129 -10.48 3.55 11.33
CA ALA A 129 -10.94 2.92 12.57
C ALA A 129 -11.45 1.50 12.33
N ALA A 130 -12.23 1.30 11.27
CA ALA A 130 -12.76 -0.02 10.96
C ALA A 130 -11.65 -1.01 10.61
N LEU A 131 -10.63 -0.57 9.87
CA LEU A 131 -9.47 -1.41 9.58
C LEU A 131 -8.71 -1.79 10.84
N GLY A 132 -8.58 -0.85 11.78
CA GLY A 132 -7.92 -1.13 13.05
C GLY A 132 -8.63 -2.17 13.90
N GLU A 133 -9.96 -2.25 13.77
CA GLU A 133 -10.80 -3.18 14.54
C GLU A 133 -11.09 -4.49 13.82
N ALA A 134 -10.71 -4.63 12.55
CA ALA A 134 -11.00 -5.82 11.77
C ALA A 134 -10.36 -7.06 12.39
N PRO A 135 -11.10 -8.19 12.47
CA PRO A 135 -10.58 -9.40 13.13
C PRO A 135 -9.48 -10.11 12.34
N GLY A 136 -9.35 -9.89 11.04
CA GLY A 136 -8.32 -10.54 10.26
C GLY A 136 -8.30 -10.10 8.81
N ALA A 137 -7.49 -10.78 7.99
CA ALA A 137 -7.24 -10.40 6.60
C ALA A 137 -8.50 -10.35 5.75
N GLU A 138 -9.42 -11.28 5.95
CA GLU A 138 -10.66 -11.32 5.17
C GLU A 138 -11.50 -10.07 5.38
N ALA A 139 -11.64 -9.64 6.64
CA ALA A 139 -12.38 -8.43 6.97
C ALA A 139 -11.66 -7.18 6.46
N LEU A 140 -10.33 -7.14 6.57
CA LEU A 140 -9.53 -6.06 6.01
C LEU A 140 -9.77 -5.93 4.51
N TYR A 141 -9.71 -7.05 3.80
CA TYR A 141 -9.90 -7.06 2.35
C TYR A 141 -11.29 -6.53 1.97
N ALA A 142 -12.33 -7.00 2.65
CA ALA A 142 -13.69 -6.55 2.37
C ALA A 142 -13.86 -5.04 2.56
N LEU A 143 -13.28 -4.49 3.63
CA LEU A 143 -13.33 -3.05 3.89
C LEU A 143 -12.61 -2.25 2.81
N LEU A 144 -11.46 -2.74 2.36
CA LEU A 144 -10.66 -2.05 1.34
C LEU A 144 -11.34 -2.08 -0.02
N VAL A 145 -11.94 -3.21 -0.39
CA VAL A 145 -12.65 -3.34 -1.67
C VAL A 145 -13.87 -2.42 -1.69
N ASN A 146 -14.63 -2.37 -0.61
CA ASN A 146 -15.78 -1.47 -0.53
C ASN A 146 -15.37 0.00 -0.58
N GLY A 147 -14.27 0.36 0.08
CA GLY A 147 -13.74 1.72 0.04
C GLY A 147 -13.24 2.10 -1.34
N SER A 148 -12.53 1.17 -2.01
CA SER A 148 -12.05 1.38 -3.38
C SER A 148 -13.21 1.58 -4.35
N ASP A 149 -14.26 0.79 -4.25
CA ASP A 149 -15.43 0.91 -5.12
C ASP A 149 -16.10 2.27 -4.97
N ARG A 150 -16.23 2.76 -3.74
CA ARG A 150 -16.79 4.10 -3.51
C ARG A 150 -15.95 5.19 -4.13
N ASP A 151 -14.62 5.09 -3.99
CA ASP A 151 -13.70 6.11 -4.50
C ASP A 151 -13.57 6.05 -6.03
N ALA A 152 -13.75 4.88 -6.62
CA ALA A 152 -13.70 4.72 -8.08
C ALA A 152 -15.00 5.16 -8.76
N ALA A 153 -16.09 5.14 -8.02
CA ALA A 153 -17.38 5.59 -8.53
C ALA A 153 -17.46 7.13 -8.49
#